data_9074b509a2c59aab25cc99b08e0877d7
#
_entry.id   9074b509a2c59aab25cc99b08e0877d7
#
_cell.length_a   1.000
_cell.length_b   1.000
_cell.length_c   1.000
_cell.angle_alpha   90.00
_cell.angle_beta   90.00
_cell.angle_gamma   90.00
#
_symmetry.space_group_name_H-M   'P 1'
#
loop_
_entity.id
_entity.type
_entity.pdbx_description
1 polymer ?
#
loop_
_entity_poly.entity_id
_entity_poly.type
_entity_poly.pdbx_seq_one_letter_code
_entity_poly.pdbx_strand_id
1 'polypeptide(L)'
;MNTYNVGQLQTAAESGDINLLYTVIRNDPSIFEHIDLIPFVETPLHIAASKGHLQFATEIMMLKPSFSWKLNVEGFSPIHLAMKNGQTMMVSRFVNINKELVKVQGREGITPLHLASQIGEVDLLASFLDACPESIEYLTARQETALHIAVRNDQFQALQVLLGWLKTNCKRAAKELEKKILNQKDEAGNTILHISAELISEPQVTSCNDIRLHVFFIYFFCFPLN
;
A
#
# COMPACT_ATOMS: atom_id res chain seq x y z
N MET A 1 -27.79 -1.03 -18.34
CA MET A 1 -27.23 -1.85 -17.25
C MET A 1 -28.37 -2.45 -16.46
N ASN A 2 -28.46 -3.78 -16.38
CA ASN A 2 -29.50 -4.43 -15.61
C ASN A 2 -29.14 -4.40 -14.12
N THR A 3 -29.82 -3.58 -13.33
CA THR A 3 -29.55 -3.40 -11.88
C THR A 3 -29.63 -4.71 -11.10
N TYR A 4 -30.45 -5.65 -11.55
CA TYR A 4 -30.58 -6.98 -10.94
C TYR A 4 -29.26 -7.79 -11.06
N ASN A 5 -28.64 -7.82 -12.24
CA ASN A 5 -27.39 -8.54 -12.46
C ASN A 5 -26.23 -7.92 -11.67
N VAL A 6 -26.20 -6.60 -11.50
CA VAL A 6 -25.20 -5.91 -10.66
C VAL A 6 -25.35 -6.31 -9.20
N GLY A 7 -26.60 -6.35 -8.69
CA GLY A 7 -26.86 -6.80 -7.32
C GLY A 7 -26.43 -8.26 -7.08
N GLN A 8 -26.71 -9.14 -8.05
CA GLN A 8 -26.25 -10.54 -7.96
C GLN A 8 -24.71 -10.65 -7.99
N LEU A 9 -24.03 -9.82 -8.80
CA LEU A 9 -22.57 -9.80 -8.86
C LEU A 9 -21.95 -9.30 -7.54
N GLN A 10 -22.56 -8.32 -6.89
CA GLN A 10 -22.17 -7.87 -5.56
C GLN A 10 -22.36 -8.98 -4.52
N THR A 11 -23.51 -9.65 -4.52
CA THR A 11 -23.78 -10.82 -3.63
C THR A 11 -22.75 -11.94 -3.84
N ALA A 12 -22.41 -12.24 -5.10
CA ALA A 12 -21.38 -13.22 -5.43
C ALA A 12 -20.00 -12.82 -4.86
N ALA A 13 -19.64 -11.53 -4.93
CA ALA A 13 -18.39 -11.02 -4.38
C ALA A 13 -18.39 -11.00 -2.84
N GLU A 14 -19.52 -10.70 -2.21
CA GLU A 14 -19.67 -10.71 -0.75
C GLU A 14 -19.59 -12.10 -0.14
N SER A 15 -20.08 -13.12 -0.86
CA SER A 15 -20.06 -14.52 -0.44
C SER A 15 -18.86 -15.32 -0.96
N GLY A 16 -18.13 -14.78 -1.95
CA GLY A 16 -17.05 -15.50 -2.64
C GLY A 16 -17.55 -16.61 -3.56
N ASP A 17 -18.82 -16.55 -4.00
CA ASP A 17 -19.47 -17.60 -4.80
C ASP A 17 -19.09 -17.48 -6.28
N ILE A 18 -18.14 -18.34 -6.70
CA ILE A 18 -17.66 -18.43 -8.09
C ILE A 18 -18.74 -18.96 -9.04
N ASN A 19 -19.63 -19.84 -8.58
CA ASN A 19 -20.69 -20.38 -9.43
C ASN A 19 -21.72 -19.29 -9.77
N LEU A 20 -22.08 -18.47 -8.77
CA LEU A 20 -22.94 -17.32 -8.97
C LEU A 20 -22.28 -16.29 -9.91
N LEU A 21 -20.97 -16.04 -9.77
CA LEU A 21 -20.19 -15.18 -10.67
C LEU A 21 -20.37 -15.61 -12.13
N TYR A 22 -20.11 -16.88 -12.44
CA TYR A 22 -20.23 -17.38 -13.81
C TYR A 22 -21.68 -17.40 -14.30
N THR A 23 -22.65 -17.58 -13.42
CA THR A 23 -24.07 -17.47 -13.77
C THR A 23 -24.43 -16.04 -14.20
N VAL A 24 -23.93 -15.05 -13.46
CA VAL A 24 -24.15 -13.62 -13.79
C VAL A 24 -23.46 -13.27 -15.11
N ILE A 25 -22.21 -13.68 -15.33
CA ILE A 25 -21.47 -13.42 -16.58
C ILE A 25 -22.19 -14.05 -17.77
N ARG A 26 -22.76 -15.27 -17.61
CA ARG A 26 -23.53 -15.93 -18.68
C ARG A 26 -24.80 -15.16 -19.04
N ASN A 27 -25.46 -14.56 -18.05
CA ASN A 27 -26.68 -13.77 -18.23
C ASN A 27 -26.41 -12.37 -18.81
N ASP A 28 -25.25 -11.80 -18.51
CA ASP A 28 -24.81 -10.48 -18.99
C ASP A 28 -23.29 -10.50 -19.26
N PRO A 29 -22.86 -10.95 -20.46
CA PRO A 29 -21.43 -11.03 -20.80
C PRO A 29 -20.71 -9.69 -20.82
N SER A 30 -21.44 -8.57 -20.91
CA SER A 30 -20.88 -7.21 -20.94
C SER A 30 -20.85 -6.51 -19.59
N ILE A 31 -21.21 -7.21 -18.51
CA ILE A 31 -21.36 -6.59 -17.19
C ILE A 31 -20.06 -5.94 -16.68
N PHE A 32 -18.92 -6.56 -16.93
CA PHE A 32 -17.61 -6.03 -16.51
C PHE A 32 -17.22 -4.78 -17.29
N GLU A 33 -17.52 -4.73 -18.60
CA GLU A 33 -17.28 -3.57 -19.44
C GLU A 33 -18.10 -2.39 -18.96
N HIS A 34 -19.38 -2.61 -18.64
CA HIS A 34 -20.24 -1.56 -18.12
C HIS A 34 -19.73 -1.00 -16.78
N ILE A 35 -19.26 -1.85 -15.87
CA ILE A 35 -18.67 -1.42 -14.58
C ILE A 35 -17.35 -0.68 -14.82
N ASP A 36 -16.54 -1.14 -15.77
CA ASP A 36 -15.23 -0.57 -16.06
C ASP A 36 -15.31 0.85 -16.65
N LEU A 37 -16.39 1.18 -17.32
CA LEU A 37 -16.64 2.54 -17.85
C LEU A 37 -16.90 3.58 -16.75
N ILE A 38 -17.27 3.16 -15.52
CA ILE A 38 -17.52 4.08 -14.40
C ILE A 38 -16.17 4.46 -13.78
N PRO A 39 -15.78 5.74 -13.70
CA PRO A 39 -14.44 6.15 -13.23
C PRO A 39 -14.11 5.69 -11.82
N PHE A 40 -14.99 5.95 -10.85
CA PHE A 40 -14.84 5.58 -9.46
C PHE A 40 -16.01 4.70 -9.04
N VAL A 41 -15.74 3.41 -8.82
CA VAL A 41 -16.79 2.43 -8.55
C VAL A 41 -16.29 1.30 -7.66
N GLU A 42 -17.14 0.84 -6.77
CA GLU A 42 -16.92 -0.39 -6.00
C GLU A 42 -17.08 -1.59 -6.95
N THR A 43 -15.97 -2.17 -7.39
CA THR A 43 -15.99 -3.35 -8.26
C THR A 43 -16.13 -4.62 -7.43
N PRO A 44 -16.55 -5.75 -8.03
CA PRO A 44 -16.56 -7.04 -7.34
C PRO A 44 -15.18 -7.42 -6.74
N LEU A 45 -14.09 -6.95 -7.36
CA LEU A 45 -12.74 -7.17 -6.85
C LEU A 45 -12.47 -6.40 -5.55
N HIS A 46 -12.98 -5.18 -5.40
CA HIS A 46 -12.90 -4.41 -4.15
C HIS A 46 -13.60 -5.16 -3.00
N ILE A 47 -14.82 -5.63 -3.25
CA ILE A 47 -15.62 -6.37 -2.26
C ILE A 47 -14.90 -7.66 -1.85
N ALA A 48 -14.49 -8.47 -2.82
CA ALA A 48 -13.77 -9.71 -2.56
C ALA A 48 -12.45 -9.49 -1.81
N ALA A 49 -11.70 -8.44 -2.16
CA ALA A 49 -10.46 -8.06 -1.51
C ALA A 49 -10.68 -7.66 -0.05
N SER A 50 -11.71 -6.86 0.21
CA SER A 50 -12.10 -6.44 1.56
C SER A 50 -12.55 -7.63 2.44
N LYS A 51 -13.28 -8.58 1.87
CA LYS A 51 -13.80 -9.76 2.58
C LYS A 51 -12.80 -10.92 2.69
N GLY A 52 -11.69 -10.90 1.96
CA GLY A 52 -10.70 -11.98 1.97
C GLY A 52 -11.04 -13.18 1.09
N HIS A 53 -11.96 -13.04 0.14
CA HIS A 53 -12.35 -14.12 -0.77
C HIS A 53 -11.30 -14.35 -1.87
N LEU A 54 -10.17 -14.99 -1.48
CA LEU A 54 -8.96 -15.11 -2.28
C LEU A 54 -9.21 -15.76 -3.66
N GLN A 55 -9.97 -16.85 -3.71
CA GLN A 55 -10.25 -17.55 -4.97
C GLN A 55 -11.10 -16.71 -5.90
N PHE A 56 -12.16 -16.09 -5.39
CA PHE A 56 -13.04 -15.19 -6.15
C PHE A 56 -12.27 -13.98 -6.69
N ALA A 57 -11.45 -13.34 -5.85
CA ALA A 57 -10.62 -12.21 -6.26
C ALA A 57 -9.61 -12.59 -7.35
N THR A 58 -8.96 -13.77 -7.21
CA THR A 58 -8.05 -14.29 -8.23
C THR A 58 -8.76 -14.48 -9.56
N GLU A 59 -9.98 -15.05 -9.54
CA GLU A 59 -10.80 -15.27 -10.73
C GLU A 59 -11.15 -13.94 -11.42
N ILE A 60 -11.62 -12.96 -10.66
CA ILE A 60 -11.91 -11.61 -11.20
C ILE A 60 -10.67 -10.97 -11.83
N MET A 61 -9.49 -11.09 -11.19
CA MET A 61 -8.25 -10.54 -11.75
C MET A 61 -7.89 -11.16 -13.09
N MET A 62 -8.18 -12.45 -13.30
CA MET A 62 -7.95 -13.13 -14.57
C MET A 62 -8.99 -12.74 -15.63
N LEU A 63 -10.25 -12.60 -15.24
CA LEU A 63 -11.35 -12.23 -16.16
C LEU A 63 -11.31 -10.75 -16.56
N LYS A 64 -10.97 -9.87 -15.61
CA LYS A 64 -10.95 -8.40 -15.82
C LYS A 64 -9.77 -7.76 -15.07
N PRO A 65 -8.55 -7.83 -15.61
CA PRO A 65 -7.33 -7.29 -14.96
C PRO A 65 -7.40 -5.80 -14.64
N SER A 66 -8.16 -5.00 -15.43
CA SER A 66 -8.33 -3.56 -15.22
C SER A 66 -8.93 -3.23 -13.85
N PHE A 67 -9.74 -4.10 -13.26
CA PHE A 67 -10.33 -3.88 -11.94
C PHE A 67 -9.28 -3.78 -10.84
N SER A 68 -8.09 -4.37 -11.01
CA SER A 68 -6.99 -4.29 -10.03
C SER A 68 -6.46 -2.86 -9.84
N TRP A 69 -6.63 -2.00 -10.85
CA TRP A 69 -6.19 -0.61 -10.86
C TRP A 69 -7.30 0.38 -10.54
N LYS A 70 -8.53 -0.08 -10.55
CA LYS A 70 -9.70 0.77 -10.35
C LYS A 70 -9.70 1.32 -8.93
N LEU A 71 -10.10 2.59 -8.80
CA LEU A 71 -10.35 3.19 -7.49
C LEU A 71 -11.87 3.19 -7.23
N ASN A 72 -12.24 2.89 -5.99
CA ASN A 72 -13.61 3.05 -5.54
C ASN A 72 -13.94 4.54 -5.26
N VAL A 73 -15.16 4.82 -4.82
CA VAL A 73 -15.62 6.19 -4.52
C VAL A 73 -14.86 6.85 -3.36
N GLU A 74 -14.22 6.06 -2.51
CA GLU A 74 -13.37 6.55 -1.43
C GLU A 74 -11.91 6.80 -1.87
N GLY A 75 -11.57 6.45 -3.12
CA GLY A 75 -10.23 6.56 -3.67
C GLY A 75 -9.29 5.41 -3.32
N PHE A 76 -9.81 4.23 -2.98
CA PHE A 76 -9.01 3.04 -2.71
C PHE A 76 -9.10 2.02 -3.84
N SER A 77 -7.98 1.38 -4.18
CA SER A 77 -7.95 0.22 -5.06
C SER A 77 -8.14 -1.08 -4.26
N PRO A 78 -8.41 -2.23 -4.91
CA PRO A 78 -8.59 -3.51 -4.22
C PRO A 78 -7.44 -3.89 -3.29
N ILE A 79 -6.17 -3.64 -3.68
CA ILE A 79 -5.01 -3.93 -2.82
C ILE A 79 -5.01 -3.06 -1.55
N HIS A 80 -5.40 -1.78 -1.64
CA HIS A 80 -5.53 -0.91 -0.47
C HIS A 80 -6.60 -1.43 0.50
N LEU A 81 -7.76 -1.89 -0.03
CA LEU A 81 -8.82 -2.45 0.81
C LEU A 81 -8.40 -3.77 1.46
N ALA A 82 -7.70 -4.64 0.72
CA ALA A 82 -7.14 -5.86 1.29
C ALA A 82 -6.21 -5.55 2.48
N MET A 83 -5.32 -4.56 2.34
CA MET A 83 -4.41 -4.13 3.40
C MET A 83 -5.17 -3.55 4.61
N LYS A 84 -6.10 -2.63 4.37
CA LYS A 84 -6.91 -2.00 5.44
C LYS A 84 -7.72 -3.03 6.25
N ASN A 85 -8.08 -4.15 5.64
CA ASN A 85 -8.83 -5.22 6.29
C ASN A 85 -7.94 -6.39 6.77
N GLY A 86 -6.60 -6.23 6.79
CA GLY A 86 -5.67 -7.23 7.28
C GLY A 86 -5.58 -8.51 6.43
N GLN A 87 -5.99 -8.44 5.17
CA GLN A 87 -6.00 -9.60 4.26
C GLN A 87 -4.62 -9.81 3.61
N THR A 88 -3.60 -10.11 4.42
CA THR A 88 -2.19 -10.20 3.98
C THR A 88 -1.97 -11.24 2.88
N MET A 89 -2.65 -12.40 2.95
CA MET A 89 -2.60 -13.41 1.90
C MET A 89 -3.15 -12.92 0.56
N MET A 90 -4.20 -12.09 0.61
CA MET A 90 -4.80 -11.45 -0.58
C MET A 90 -3.80 -10.46 -1.21
N VAL A 91 -3.17 -9.62 -0.38
CA VAL A 91 -2.14 -8.67 -0.80
C VAL A 91 -0.98 -9.40 -1.49
N SER A 92 -0.43 -10.43 -0.85
CA SER A 92 0.65 -11.25 -1.42
C SER A 92 0.22 -11.89 -2.76
N ARG A 93 -1.02 -12.38 -2.85
CA ARG A 93 -1.55 -12.95 -4.09
C ARG A 93 -1.63 -11.91 -5.20
N PHE A 94 -2.10 -10.69 -4.90
CA PHE A 94 -2.19 -9.60 -5.87
C PHE A 94 -0.81 -9.23 -6.42
N VAL A 95 0.18 -9.06 -5.56
CA VAL A 95 1.56 -8.72 -5.95
C VAL A 95 2.19 -9.85 -6.78
N ASN A 96 1.95 -11.11 -6.44
CA ASN A 96 2.45 -12.27 -7.19
C ASN A 96 1.84 -12.36 -8.61
N ILE A 97 0.58 -11.94 -8.78
CA ILE A 97 -0.06 -11.89 -10.11
C ILE A 97 0.48 -10.69 -10.90
N ASN A 98 0.57 -9.52 -10.26
CA ASN A 98 1.06 -8.31 -10.90
C ASN A 98 1.80 -7.41 -9.90
N LYS A 99 3.13 -7.43 -9.95
CA LYS A 99 4.00 -6.64 -9.08
C LYS A 99 3.79 -5.12 -9.19
N GLU A 100 3.33 -4.64 -10.36
CA GLU A 100 3.07 -3.21 -10.58
C GLU A 100 1.97 -2.65 -9.67
N LEU A 101 1.13 -3.52 -9.08
CA LEU A 101 0.10 -3.10 -8.13
C LEU A 101 0.67 -2.45 -6.87
N VAL A 102 1.96 -2.66 -6.56
CA VAL A 102 2.66 -1.95 -5.48
C VAL A 102 2.77 -0.45 -5.74
N LYS A 103 2.66 -0.01 -7.01
CA LYS A 103 2.75 1.40 -7.42
C LYS A 103 1.40 2.12 -7.49
N VAL A 104 0.29 1.40 -7.28
CA VAL A 104 -1.05 2.01 -7.39
C VAL A 104 -1.19 3.11 -6.36
N GLN A 105 -1.47 4.31 -6.83
CA GLN A 105 -1.75 5.45 -5.96
C GLN A 105 -3.25 5.50 -5.66
N GLY A 106 -3.58 5.42 -4.39
CA GLY A 106 -4.93 5.61 -3.89
C GLY A 106 -5.18 7.06 -3.48
N ARG A 107 -6.15 7.24 -2.58
CA ARG A 107 -6.48 8.54 -1.98
C ARG A 107 -5.23 9.22 -1.43
N GLU A 108 -5.08 10.51 -1.67
CA GLU A 108 -3.93 11.32 -1.23
C GLU A 108 -2.57 10.82 -1.77
N GLY A 109 -2.55 10.05 -2.86
CA GLY A 109 -1.33 9.51 -3.44
C GLY A 109 -0.71 8.37 -2.62
N ILE A 110 -1.43 7.81 -1.66
CA ILE A 110 -0.96 6.71 -0.83
C ILE A 110 -0.80 5.46 -1.69
N THR A 111 0.39 4.86 -1.69
CA THR A 111 0.66 3.55 -2.32
C THR A 111 0.57 2.43 -1.29
N PRO A 112 0.52 1.16 -1.71
CA PRO A 112 0.63 0.01 -0.81
C PRO A 112 1.85 0.07 0.12
N LEU A 113 3.02 0.56 -0.35
CA LEU A 113 4.21 0.72 0.49
C LEU A 113 3.99 1.74 1.61
N HIS A 114 3.35 2.88 1.33
CA HIS A 114 2.98 3.87 2.35
C HIS A 114 2.03 3.27 3.38
N LEU A 115 1.02 2.52 2.92
CA LEU A 115 0.04 1.90 3.82
C LEU A 115 0.69 0.82 4.70
N ALA A 116 1.58 -0.03 4.14
CA ALA A 116 2.34 -1.01 4.91
C ALA A 116 3.23 -0.33 5.97
N SER A 117 3.83 0.83 5.63
CA SER A 117 4.59 1.64 6.58
C SER A 117 3.72 2.22 7.69
N GLN A 118 2.49 2.60 7.37
CA GLN A 118 1.54 3.16 8.33
C GLN A 118 1.06 2.12 9.36
N ILE A 119 0.77 0.89 8.89
CA ILE A 119 0.26 -0.18 9.76
C ILE A 119 1.37 -1.02 10.40
N GLY A 120 2.63 -0.85 9.96
CA GLY A 120 3.78 -1.57 10.51
C GLY A 120 3.95 -3.01 9.99
N GLU A 121 3.39 -3.34 8.83
CA GLU A 121 3.44 -4.69 8.25
C GLU A 121 4.80 -4.95 7.57
N VAL A 122 5.76 -5.40 8.37
CA VAL A 122 7.18 -5.60 8.01
C VAL A 122 7.36 -6.58 6.86
N ASP A 123 6.63 -7.69 6.86
CA ASP A 123 6.74 -8.72 5.83
C ASP A 123 6.23 -8.21 4.47
N LEU A 124 5.16 -7.40 4.48
CA LEU A 124 4.67 -6.77 3.26
C LEU A 124 5.63 -5.72 2.74
N LEU A 125 6.27 -4.92 3.63
CA LEU A 125 7.30 -3.94 3.23
C LEU A 125 8.44 -4.61 2.48
N ALA A 126 9.02 -5.69 3.04
CA ALA A 126 10.09 -6.44 2.40
C ALA A 126 9.63 -6.99 1.03
N SER A 127 8.45 -7.62 1.00
CA SER A 127 7.88 -8.18 -0.23
C SER A 127 7.64 -7.12 -1.31
N PHE A 128 7.16 -5.93 -0.95
CA PHE A 128 6.92 -4.83 -1.90
C PHE A 128 8.21 -4.27 -2.47
N LEU A 129 9.22 -4.09 -1.63
CA LEU A 129 10.53 -3.59 -2.04
C LEU A 129 11.27 -4.59 -2.93
N ASP A 130 11.11 -5.90 -2.68
CA ASP A 130 11.67 -6.95 -3.52
C ASP A 130 10.96 -7.04 -4.88
N ALA A 131 9.63 -6.91 -4.89
CA ALA A 131 8.82 -6.97 -6.10
C ALA A 131 9.00 -5.71 -6.98
N CYS A 132 9.11 -4.53 -6.35
CA CYS A 132 9.17 -3.23 -7.00
C CYS A 132 10.06 -2.26 -6.22
N PRO A 133 11.41 -2.31 -6.42
CA PRO A 133 12.38 -1.45 -5.75
C PRO A 133 12.08 0.05 -5.83
N GLU A 134 11.60 0.50 -6.98
CA GLU A 134 11.26 1.90 -7.23
C GLU A 134 10.07 2.42 -6.42
N SER A 135 9.31 1.52 -5.77
CA SER A 135 8.18 1.91 -4.90
C SER A 135 8.61 2.82 -3.75
N ILE A 136 9.88 2.74 -3.30
CA ILE A 136 10.45 3.58 -2.24
C ILE A 136 10.50 5.08 -2.60
N GLU A 137 10.47 5.41 -3.90
CA GLU A 137 10.58 6.79 -4.39
C GLU A 137 9.23 7.51 -4.49
N TYR A 138 8.12 6.79 -4.36
CA TYR A 138 6.80 7.40 -4.45
C TYR A 138 6.54 8.32 -3.26
N LEU A 139 5.84 9.41 -3.56
CA LEU A 139 5.46 10.41 -2.58
C LEU A 139 3.93 10.50 -2.48
N THR A 140 3.43 10.74 -1.29
CA THR A 140 2.03 11.11 -1.07
C THR A 140 1.75 12.52 -1.62
N ALA A 141 0.49 12.93 -1.64
CA ALA A 141 0.10 14.30 -1.98
C ALA A 141 0.77 15.35 -1.05
N ARG A 142 1.13 14.94 0.17
CA ARG A 142 1.86 15.77 1.15
C ARG A 142 3.37 15.69 1.01
N GLN A 143 3.88 15.14 -0.11
CA GLN A 143 5.31 14.95 -0.37
C GLN A 143 6.01 14.03 0.65
N GLU A 144 5.27 13.15 1.34
CA GLU A 144 5.79 12.22 2.32
C GLU A 144 6.26 10.93 1.64
N THR A 145 7.43 10.42 2.03
CA THR A 145 7.91 9.07 1.69
C THR A 145 7.34 8.04 2.66
N ALA A 146 7.49 6.76 2.34
CA ALA A 146 7.16 5.66 3.25
C ALA A 146 7.87 5.78 4.61
N LEU A 147 9.10 6.35 4.65
CA LEU A 147 9.83 6.60 5.90
C LEU A 147 9.15 7.68 6.76
N HIS A 148 8.69 8.79 6.14
CA HIS A 148 7.93 9.81 6.87
C HIS A 148 6.68 9.23 7.53
N ILE A 149 5.95 8.39 6.77
CA ILE A 149 4.74 7.71 7.25
C ILE A 149 5.08 6.77 8.43
N ALA A 150 6.16 5.98 8.33
CA ALA A 150 6.59 5.08 9.40
C ALA A 150 6.92 5.86 10.68
N VAL A 151 7.66 6.97 10.58
CA VAL A 151 8.02 7.81 11.72
C VAL A 151 6.78 8.45 12.37
N ARG A 152 5.87 9.04 11.56
CA ARG A 152 4.65 9.69 12.08
C ARG A 152 3.68 8.74 12.78
N ASN A 153 3.72 7.45 12.41
CA ASN A 153 2.85 6.41 12.98
C ASN A 153 3.58 5.53 14.01
N ASP A 154 4.76 5.95 14.48
CA ASP A 154 5.57 5.24 15.48
C ASP A 154 5.89 3.77 15.10
N GLN A 155 6.03 3.51 13.80
CA GLN A 155 6.29 2.18 13.26
C GLN A 155 7.79 1.92 13.12
N PHE A 156 8.45 1.66 14.26
CA PHE A 156 9.90 1.50 14.30
C PHE A 156 10.44 0.34 13.46
N GLN A 157 9.79 -0.82 13.54
CA GLN A 157 10.21 -1.99 12.78
C GLN A 157 10.10 -1.74 11.26
N ALA A 158 9.03 -1.06 10.83
CA ALA A 158 8.86 -0.63 9.45
C ALA A 158 10.00 0.30 9.01
N LEU A 159 10.34 1.29 9.86
CA LEU A 159 11.45 2.21 9.60
C LEU A 159 12.79 1.47 9.49
N GLN A 160 13.06 0.50 10.38
CA GLN A 160 14.27 -0.33 10.30
C GLN A 160 14.38 -1.11 9.00
N VAL A 161 13.27 -1.71 8.54
CA VAL A 161 13.26 -2.46 7.27
C VAL A 161 13.53 -1.52 6.09
N LEU A 162 12.86 -0.37 6.02
CA LEU A 162 13.06 0.61 4.95
C LEU A 162 14.51 1.13 4.90
N LEU A 163 15.08 1.52 6.05
CA LEU A 163 16.46 1.96 6.15
C LEU A 163 17.46 0.85 5.84
N GLY A 164 17.22 -0.35 6.35
CA GLY A 164 18.05 -1.53 6.08
C GLY A 164 18.06 -1.85 4.58
N TRP A 165 16.91 -1.80 3.93
CA TRP A 165 16.79 -2.02 2.50
C TRP A 165 17.54 -0.96 1.69
N LEU A 166 17.39 0.32 2.02
CA LEU A 166 18.14 1.41 1.39
C LEU A 166 19.65 1.18 1.46
N LYS A 167 20.18 0.73 2.60
CA LYS A 167 21.63 0.45 2.76
C LYS A 167 22.11 -0.76 1.97
N THR A 168 21.37 -1.86 2.02
CA THR A 168 21.80 -3.13 1.41
C THR A 168 21.72 -3.11 -0.11
N ASN A 169 20.74 -2.39 -0.66
CA ASN A 169 20.56 -2.29 -2.10
C ASN A 169 21.37 -1.15 -2.74
N CYS A 170 22.21 -0.48 -1.95
CA CYS A 170 23.02 0.64 -2.37
C CYS A 170 24.34 0.22 -3.06
N LYS A 171 24.25 -0.25 -4.31
CA LYS A 171 25.39 -0.15 -5.25
C LYS A 171 25.57 1.35 -5.62
N ARG A 172 26.72 1.74 -6.19
CA ARG A 172 27.15 3.14 -6.40
C ARG A 172 26.06 4.18 -6.80
N ALA A 173 25.08 3.81 -7.62
CA ALA A 173 23.93 4.66 -7.98
C ALA A 173 22.92 4.86 -6.82
N ALA A 174 22.94 4.02 -5.84
CA ALA A 174 21.97 3.99 -4.76
C ALA A 174 22.38 4.83 -3.54
N LYS A 175 23.65 5.27 -3.41
CA LYS A 175 24.01 6.31 -2.43
C LYS A 175 23.29 7.63 -2.72
N GLU A 176 23.06 7.93 -3.99
CA GLU A 176 22.28 9.09 -4.40
C GLU A 176 20.79 8.91 -4.07
N LEU A 177 20.26 7.70 -4.25
CA LEU A 177 18.88 7.37 -3.88
C LEU A 177 18.69 7.47 -2.35
N GLU A 178 19.58 6.83 -1.58
CA GLU A 178 19.57 6.92 -0.12
C GLU A 178 19.57 8.39 0.34
N LYS A 179 20.51 9.19 -0.18
CA LYS A 179 20.62 10.60 0.12
C LYS A 179 19.37 11.38 -0.30
N LYS A 180 18.81 11.09 -1.46
CA LYS A 180 17.57 11.68 -1.96
C LYS A 180 16.40 11.40 -1.01
N ILE A 181 16.18 10.13 -0.65
CA ILE A 181 15.06 9.70 0.20
C ILE A 181 15.20 10.26 1.63
N LEU A 182 16.40 10.20 2.22
CA LEU A 182 16.64 10.68 3.59
C LEU A 182 16.51 12.20 3.73
N ASN A 183 16.82 12.96 2.66
CA ASN A 183 16.70 14.42 2.65
C ASN A 183 15.41 14.92 1.99
N GLN A 184 14.51 14.00 1.57
CA GLN A 184 13.20 14.39 1.08
C GLN A 184 12.49 15.21 2.16
N LYS A 185 11.86 16.31 1.75
CA LYS A 185 11.06 17.16 2.62
C LYS A 185 9.58 16.94 2.32
N ASP A 186 8.77 16.85 3.36
CA ASP A 186 7.33 16.89 3.24
C ASP A 186 6.83 18.30 2.86
N GLU A 187 5.51 18.47 2.71
CA GLU A 187 4.91 19.76 2.36
C GLU A 187 5.16 20.87 3.39
N ALA A 188 5.45 20.50 4.66
CA ALA A 188 5.82 21.43 5.74
C ALA A 188 7.32 21.75 5.76
N GLY A 189 8.11 21.15 4.88
CA GLY A 189 9.56 21.32 4.81
C GLY A 189 10.36 20.41 5.75
N ASN A 190 9.72 19.44 6.42
CA ASN A 190 10.35 18.53 7.36
C ASN A 190 10.93 17.31 6.65
N THR A 191 12.14 16.91 7.03
CA THR A 191 12.70 15.60 6.74
C THR A 191 12.33 14.62 7.85
N ILE A 192 12.59 13.33 7.63
CA ILE A 192 12.36 12.29 8.67
C ILE A 192 13.07 12.63 9.99
N LEU A 193 14.25 13.29 9.96
CA LEU A 193 14.98 13.72 11.15
C LEU A 193 14.26 14.84 11.91
N HIS A 194 13.66 15.80 11.20
CA HIS A 194 12.87 16.87 11.83
C HIS A 194 11.67 16.31 12.55
N ILE A 195 10.92 15.41 11.91
CA ILE A 195 9.76 14.76 12.50
C ILE A 195 10.16 13.91 13.72
N SER A 196 11.25 13.15 13.61
CA SER A 196 11.75 12.34 14.75
C SER A 196 12.18 13.21 15.94
N ALA A 197 12.79 14.37 15.69
CA ALA A 197 13.19 15.31 16.74
C ALA A 197 11.97 15.97 17.43
N GLU A 198 10.92 16.28 16.66
CA GLU A 198 9.67 16.84 17.16
C GLU A 198 8.96 15.86 18.10
N LEU A 199 8.86 14.57 17.70
CA LEU A 199 8.25 13.53 18.53
C LEU A 199 8.95 13.32 19.88
N ILE A 200 10.28 13.55 19.97
CA ILE A 200 11.05 13.45 21.21
C ILE A 200 10.74 14.62 22.15
N SER A 201 10.44 15.78 21.62
CA SER A 201 10.21 16.99 22.41
C SER A 201 8.84 17.06 23.07
N GLU A 202 7.89 16.19 22.66
CA GLU A 202 6.56 16.13 23.26
C GLU A 202 6.58 15.34 24.59
N PRO A 203 6.20 15.97 25.75
CA PRO A 203 6.33 15.35 27.07
C PRO A 203 5.31 14.25 27.38
N GLN A 204 4.40 13.93 26.46
CA GLN A 204 3.32 12.96 26.69
C GLN A 204 3.57 11.55 26.15
N VAL A 205 4.70 11.31 25.48
CA VAL A 205 5.02 9.98 24.94
C VAL A 205 5.70 9.14 26.01
N THR A 206 4.95 8.26 26.66
CA THR A 206 5.39 7.40 27.76
C THR A 206 6.34 6.26 27.35
N SER A 207 6.66 6.11 26.07
CA SER A 207 7.66 5.14 25.57
C SER A 207 8.99 5.80 25.15
N CYS A 208 9.47 6.75 25.96
CA CYS A 208 10.66 7.56 25.70
C CYS A 208 11.96 6.78 25.36
N ASN A 209 12.06 5.49 25.70
CA ASN A 209 13.25 4.70 25.40
C ASN A 209 13.31 4.28 23.93
N ASP A 210 12.15 3.99 23.30
CA ASP A 210 12.09 3.55 21.91
C ASP A 210 12.35 4.72 20.94
N ILE A 211 11.77 5.88 21.19
CA ILE A 211 11.91 7.06 20.31
C ILE A 211 13.35 7.63 20.34
N ARG A 212 14.00 7.65 21.51
CA ARG A 212 15.43 8.03 21.62
C ARG A 212 16.34 7.06 20.86
N LEU A 213 16.01 5.78 20.87
CA LEU A 213 16.65 4.77 20.03
C LEU A 213 16.38 5.03 18.53
N HIS A 214 15.17 5.51 18.16
CA HIS A 214 14.81 5.85 16.78
C HIS A 214 15.68 6.95 16.20
N VAL A 215 15.84 8.07 16.92
CA VAL A 215 16.67 9.18 16.47
C VAL A 215 18.16 8.79 16.47
N PHE A 216 18.60 8.04 17.49
CA PHE A 216 19.95 7.51 17.56
C PHE A 216 20.23 6.56 16.40
N PHE A 217 19.24 5.72 16.04
CA PHE A 217 19.33 4.79 14.93
C PHE A 217 19.37 5.53 13.59
N ILE A 218 18.49 6.53 13.39
CA ILE A 218 18.48 7.36 12.19
C ILE A 218 19.80 8.14 12.10
N TYR A 219 20.28 8.71 13.21
CA TYR A 219 21.56 9.45 13.25
C TYR A 219 22.77 8.55 12.97
N PHE A 220 22.84 7.40 13.62
CA PHE A 220 23.93 6.43 13.45
C PHE A 220 23.89 5.75 12.07
N PHE A 221 22.70 5.56 11.52
CA PHE A 221 22.52 4.95 10.21
C PHE A 221 22.66 5.93 9.04
N CYS A 222 22.23 7.18 9.19
CA CYS A 222 22.30 8.17 8.12
C CYS A 222 23.62 8.97 8.09
N PHE A 223 24.31 9.06 9.24
CA PHE A 223 25.56 9.81 9.37
C PHE A 223 26.61 8.94 10.08
N PRO A 224 27.26 7.99 9.36
CA PRO A 224 28.41 7.30 9.94
C PRO A 224 29.45 8.36 10.34
N LEU A 225 29.81 8.39 11.61
CA LEU A 225 30.93 9.19 12.10
C LEU A 225 32.17 8.72 11.34
N ASN A 226 32.67 9.57 10.43
CA ASN A 226 33.99 9.42 9.82
C ASN A 226 35.07 9.56 10.88
#